data_d4ee86680ec1865d357f49d17de22e66
#
_entry.id   d4ee86680ec1865d357f49d17de22e66
#
_cell.length_a   1.000
_cell.length_b   1.000
_cell.length_c   1.000
_cell.angle_alpha   90.00
_cell.angle_beta   90.00
_cell.angle_gamma   90.00
#
_symmetry.space_group_name_H-M   'P 1'
#
loop_
_entity.id
_entity.type
_entity.pdbx_description
1 polymer ?
#
loop_
_entity_poly.entity_id
_entity_poly.type
_entity_poly.pdbx_seq_one_letter_code
_entity_poly.pdbx_strand_id
1 'polypeptide(L)'
;MKIDLNLLDARDLLAKKEISSHELTKIYLDNIKKGEELNCYNTVAIEHALAEAEKSDIRRKEGKHKSPFDGIPIGIKDLFCTNNIRTTASSRILSNFVPTYESTVTQNCIDAGLINLGKLNCDEFAMGSTNKTSYFGSVINPWQSSQSDAKLVPG
;
A
#
# COMPACT_ATOMS: atom_id res chain seq x y z
N MET A 1 -15.41 1.02 10.99
CA MET A 1 -14.56 0.76 12.18
C MET A 1 -13.25 1.52 11.98
N LYS A 2 -12.84 2.37 12.93
CA LYS A 2 -11.49 2.97 12.88
C LYS A 2 -10.53 1.87 13.34
N ILE A 3 -9.77 1.28 12.45
CA ILE A 3 -8.72 0.34 12.82
C ILE A 3 -7.42 1.12 12.88
N ASP A 4 -6.88 1.26 14.08
CA ASP A 4 -5.55 1.79 14.35
C ASP A 4 -4.68 0.60 14.79
N LEU A 5 -4.30 -0.22 13.82
CA LEU A 5 -3.53 -1.45 14.04
C LEU A 5 -2.10 -1.24 13.58
N ASN A 6 -1.16 -1.56 14.44
CA ASN A 6 0.21 -1.79 13.99
C ASN A 6 0.33 -3.17 13.31
N LEU A 7 1.50 -3.43 12.69
CA LEU A 7 1.75 -4.66 11.96
C LEU A 7 1.59 -5.93 12.82
N LEU A 8 2.01 -5.87 14.08
CA LEU A 8 1.97 -7.03 14.99
C LEU A 8 0.53 -7.32 15.42
N ASP A 9 -0.25 -6.29 15.71
CA ASP A 9 -1.68 -6.44 16.05
C ASP A 9 -2.45 -7.05 14.88
N ALA A 10 -2.21 -6.59 13.64
CA ALA A 10 -2.83 -7.15 12.45
C ALA A 10 -2.48 -8.64 12.25
N ARG A 11 -1.21 -8.99 12.44
CA ARG A 11 -0.74 -10.39 12.40
C ARG A 11 -1.49 -11.25 13.42
N ASP A 12 -1.59 -10.77 14.66
CA ASP A 12 -2.18 -11.53 15.76
C ASP A 12 -3.69 -11.72 15.57
N LEU A 13 -4.41 -10.72 15.06
CA LEU A 13 -5.82 -10.82 14.71
C LEU A 13 -6.06 -11.85 13.60
N LEU A 14 -5.23 -11.84 12.55
CA LEU A 14 -5.27 -12.83 11.47
C LEU A 14 -4.96 -14.25 11.98
N ALA A 15 -3.97 -14.39 12.87
CA ALA A 15 -3.59 -15.68 13.45
C ALA A 15 -4.70 -16.27 14.34
N LYS A 16 -5.38 -15.41 15.12
CA LYS A 16 -6.52 -15.78 15.96
C LYS A 16 -7.83 -15.97 15.19
N LYS A 17 -7.83 -15.65 13.89
CA LYS A 17 -9.03 -15.66 13.02
C LYS A 17 -10.13 -14.69 13.50
N GLU A 18 -9.75 -13.62 14.19
CA GLU A 18 -10.65 -12.55 14.64
C GLU A 18 -11.02 -11.59 13.48
N ILE A 19 -10.20 -11.56 12.44
CA ILE A 19 -10.45 -10.86 11.18
C ILE A 19 -9.90 -11.70 10.02
N SER A 20 -10.53 -11.63 8.86
CA SER A 20 -9.99 -12.20 7.62
C SER A 20 -9.06 -11.22 6.91
N SER A 21 -8.17 -11.73 6.03
CA SER A 21 -7.33 -10.90 5.18
C SER A 21 -8.18 -10.02 4.26
N HIS A 22 -9.28 -10.58 3.72
CA HIS A 22 -10.21 -9.84 2.87
C HIS A 22 -10.86 -8.67 3.62
N GLU A 23 -11.38 -8.89 4.84
CA GLU A 23 -11.97 -7.82 5.66
C GLU A 23 -10.94 -6.74 6.01
N LEU A 24 -9.73 -7.14 6.43
CA LEU A 24 -8.64 -6.22 6.75
C LEU A 24 -8.27 -5.37 5.52
N THR A 25 -8.09 -6.01 4.37
CA THR A 25 -7.76 -5.33 3.11
C THR A 25 -8.85 -4.33 2.71
N LYS A 26 -10.11 -4.72 2.81
CA LYS A 26 -11.24 -3.84 2.52
C LYS A 26 -11.27 -2.59 3.40
N ILE A 27 -10.99 -2.73 4.69
CA ILE A 27 -10.93 -1.59 5.63
C ILE A 27 -9.83 -0.60 5.22
N TYR A 28 -8.65 -1.10 4.84
CA TYR A 28 -7.56 -0.22 4.38
C TYR A 28 -7.88 0.44 3.04
N LEU A 29 -8.50 -0.26 2.09
CA LEU A 29 -8.95 0.33 0.83
C LEU A 29 -10.01 1.42 1.05
N ASP A 30 -10.95 1.20 1.96
CA ASP A 30 -11.95 2.21 2.35
C ASP A 30 -11.29 3.43 3.01
N ASN A 31 -10.25 3.24 3.80
CA ASN A 31 -9.48 4.33 4.40
C ASN A 31 -8.67 5.11 3.36
N ILE A 32 -8.07 4.42 2.37
CA ILE A 32 -7.40 5.07 1.24
C ILE A 32 -8.38 5.97 0.48
N LYS A 33 -9.59 5.46 0.19
CA LYS A 33 -10.63 6.24 -0.47
C LYS A 33 -11.07 7.46 0.34
N LYS A 34 -11.22 7.34 1.67
CA LYS A 34 -11.59 8.46 2.55
C LYS A 34 -10.48 9.50 2.68
N GLY A 35 -9.22 9.10 2.54
CA GLY A 35 -8.06 9.97 2.59
C GLY A 35 -7.49 10.30 1.20
N GLU A 36 -8.30 10.26 0.14
CA GLU A 36 -7.86 10.51 -1.22
C GLU A 36 -7.23 11.91 -1.38
N GLU A 37 -7.72 12.89 -0.64
CA GLU A 37 -7.19 14.25 -0.60
C GLU A 37 -5.75 14.35 -0.07
N LEU A 38 -5.27 13.33 0.65
CA LEU A 38 -3.89 13.27 1.13
C LEU A 38 -2.89 12.92 0.00
N ASN A 39 -3.38 12.47 -1.15
CA ASN A 39 -2.58 12.13 -2.34
C ASN A 39 -1.45 11.12 -2.08
N CYS A 40 -1.70 10.16 -1.20
CA CYS A 40 -0.68 9.17 -0.81
C CYS A 40 -0.42 8.09 -1.88
N TYR A 41 -1.37 7.83 -2.76
CA TYR A 41 -1.29 6.75 -3.76
C TYR A 41 -1.38 7.30 -5.18
N ASN A 42 -0.41 6.96 -6.04
CA ASN A 42 -0.45 7.21 -7.48
C ASN A 42 -1.33 6.18 -8.23
N THR A 43 -1.44 4.99 -7.65
CA THR A 43 -2.27 3.89 -8.17
C THR A 43 -2.80 3.08 -7.00
N VAL A 44 -4.12 2.86 -6.93
CA VAL A 44 -4.73 1.93 -5.96
C VAL A 44 -5.12 0.67 -6.72
N ALA A 45 -4.68 -0.50 -6.22
CA ALA A 45 -4.86 -1.80 -6.88
C ALA A 45 -6.01 -2.61 -6.26
N ILE A 46 -7.24 -2.05 -6.27
CA ILE A 46 -8.40 -2.57 -5.52
C ILE A 46 -8.69 -4.04 -5.83
N GLU A 47 -8.93 -4.35 -7.10
CA GLU A 47 -9.33 -5.71 -7.53
C GLU A 47 -8.21 -6.72 -7.25
N HIS A 48 -6.96 -6.34 -7.55
CA HIS A 48 -5.80 -7.16 -7.27
C HIS A 48 -5.66 -7.45 -5.76
N ALA A 49 -5.76 -6.41 -4.93
CA ALA A 49 -5.61 -6.54 -3.48
C ALA A 49 -6.69 -7.47 -2.87
N LEU A 50 -7.94 -7.32 -3.28
CA LEU A 50 -9.04 -8.15 -2.78
C LEU A 50 -8.87 -9.61 -3.22
N ALA A 51 -8.51 -9.86 -4.49
CA ALA A 51 -8.28 -11.21 -4.98
C ALA A 51 -7.11 -11.92 -4.26
N GLU A 52 -6.01 -11.21 -4.00
CA GLU A 52 -4.88 -11.78 -3.25
C GLU A 52 -5.22 -12.01 -1.77
N ALA A 53 -6.04 -11.15 -1.17
CA ALA A 53 -6.53 -11.33 0.19
C ALA A 53 -7.43 -12.58 0.32
N GLU A 54 -8.32 -12.83 -0.63
CA GLU A 54 -9.13 -14.06 -0.67
C GLU A 54 -8.25 -15.32 -0.78
N LYS A 55 -7.22 -15.28 -1.63
CA LYS A 55 -6.24 -16.39 -1.73
C LYS A 55 -5.50 -16.61 -0.40
N SER A 56 -5.17 -15.54 0.33
CA SER A 56 -4.58 -15.64 1.65
C SER A 56 -5.52 -16.31 2.65
N ASP A 57 -6.81 -15.94 2.66
CA ASP A 57 -7.80 -16.54 3.53
C ASP A 57 -7.98 -18.05 3.26
N ILE A 58 -7.91 -18.46 1.99
CA ILE A 58 -7.92 -19.89 1.62
C ILE A 58 -6.68 -20.58 2.19
N ARG A 59 -5.49 -20.03 1.95
CA ARG A 59 -4.24 -20.60 2.50
C ARG A 59 -4.25 -20.74 4.02
N ARG A 60 -4.79 -19.71 4.72
CA ARG A 60 -4.92 -19.72 6.18
C ARG A 60 -5.91 -20.79 6.69
N LYS A 61 -7.03 -21.01 5.97
CA LYS A 61 -7.97 -22.08 6.30
C LYS A 61 -7.34 -23.46 6.17
N GLU A 62 -6.49 -23.64 5.16
CA GLU A 62 -5.77 -24.90 4.90
C GLU A 62 -4.51 -25.09 5.75
N GLY A 63 -4.14 -24.11 6.58
CA GLY A 63 -2.87 -24.15 7.35
C GLY A 63 -1.61 -23.99 6.50
N LYS A 64 -1.75 -23.46 5.26
CA LYS A 64 -0.67 -23.30 4.28
C LYS A 64 -0.26 -21.83 4.09
N HIS A 65 -0.36 -21.01 5.13
CA HIS A 65 0.05 -19.62 5.07
C HIS A 65 1.55 -19.50 4.75
N LYS A 66 1.92 -18.55 3.90
CA LYS A 66 3.29 -18.36 3.39
C LYS A 66 4.26 -17.89 4.48
N SER A 67 3.79 -17.07 5.40
CA SER A 67 4.54 -16.54 6.53
C SER A 67 3.59 -16.10 7.64
N PRO A 68 4.06 -15.72 8.83
CA PRO A 68 3.23 -15.10 9.86
C PRO A 68 2.50 -13.84 9.38
N PHE A 69 3.01 -13.17 8.34
CA PHE A 69 2.48 -11.94 7.76
C PHE A 69 1.60 -12.16 6.52
N ASP A 70 1.34 -13.41 6.11
CA ASP A 70 0.46 -13.70 4.97
C ASP A 70 -0.91 -13.06 5.17
N GLY A 71 -1.36 -12.29 4.19
CA GLY A 71 -2.65 -11.59 4.22
C GLY A 71 -2.63 -10.19 4.84
N ILE A 72 -1.47 -9.66 5.23
CA ILE A 72 -1.37 -8.28 5.73
C ILE A 72 -1.24 -7.31 4.54
N PRO A 73 -2.12 -6.28 4.46
CA PRO A 73 -2.05 -5.28 3.42
C PRO A 73 -0.89 -4.30 3.63
N ILE A 74 -0.20 -3.96 2.53
CA ILE A 74 0.90 -3.00 2.49
C ILE A 74 0.77 -2.05 1.30
N GLY A 75 1.36 -0.87 1.40
CA GLY A 75 1.62 0.02 0.28
C GLY A 75 3.03 -0.18 -0.26
N ILE A 76 3.18 -0.20 -1.58
CA ILE A 76 4.48 -0.34 -2.26
C ILE A 76 4.86 1.02 -2.85
N LYS A 77 6.05 1.51 -2.54
CA LYS A 77 6.55 2.76 -3.12
C LYS A 77 6.55 2.69 -4.66
N ASP A 78 6.11 3.75 -5.31
CA ASP A 78 5.92 3.79 -6.78
C ASP A 78 7.24 3.78 -7.58
N LEU A 79 8.33 3.44 -6.96
CA LEU A 79 9.64 3.18 -7.56
C LEU A 79 9.82 1.69 -7.91
N PHE A 80 9.24 0.79 -7.11
CA PHE A 80 9.44 -0.65 -7.28
C PHE A 80 8.50 -1.21 -8.34
N CYS A 81 9.05 -1.79 -9.42
CA CYS A 81 8.25 -2.46 -10.45
C CYS A 81 7.37 -3.54 -9.84
N THR A 82 6.09 -3.49 -10.17
CA THR A 82 5.08 -4.46 -9.73
C THR A 82 4.35 -4.97 -10.94
N ASN A 83 4.40 -6.26 -11.18
CA ASN A 83 3.84 -6.90 -12.37
C ASN A 83 2.36 -6.56 -12.56
N ASN A 84 1.99 -6.11 -13.75
CA ASN A 84 0.63 -5.70 -14.15
C ASN A 84 0.02 -4.56 -13.31
N ILE A 85 0.79 -3.87 -12.49
CA ILE A 85 0.33 -2.69 -11.76
C ILE A 85 1.15 -1.47 -12.21
N ARG A 86 0.45 -0.43 -12.68
CA ARG A 86 1.07 0.81 -13.14
C ARG A 86 2.11 1.31 -12.13
N THR A 87 3.34 1.53 -12.59
CA THR A 87 4.49 1.94 -11.79
C THR A 87 5.16 3.12 -12.46
N THR A 88 5.09 4.31 -11.84
CA THR A 88 5.42 5.56 -12.54
C THR A 88 6.68 6.25 -12.06
N ALA A 89 7.27 5.80 -10.95
CA ALA A 89 8.32 6.53 -10.23
C ALA A 89 7.92 8.00 -9.98
N SER A 90 6.62 8.27 -9.83
CA SER A 90 6.03 9.61 -9.71
C SER A 90 6.44 10.58 -10.84
N SER A 91 6.76 10.04 -12.02
CA SER A 91 7.21 10.79 -13.21
C SER A 91 6.17 10.77 -14.32
N ARG A 92 6.06 11.89 -15.05
CA ARG A 92 5.26 11.99 -16.27
C ARG A 92 5.75 11.03 -17.35
N ILE A 93 7.06 10.82 -17.45
CA ILE A 93 7.67 9.95 -18.47
C ILE A 93 7.16 8.52 -18.34
N LEU A 94 6.94 8.03 -17.10
CA LEU A 94 6.47 6.69 -16.80
C LEU A 94 4.98 6.64 -16.44
N SER A 95 4.22 7.71 -16.67
CA SER A 95 2.83 7.81 -16.18
C SER A 95 1.88 6.73 -16.68
N ASN A 96 2.21 6.06 -17.78
CA ASN A 96 1.46 4.95 -18.38
C ASN A 96 2.24 3.61 -18.36
N PHE A 97 3.38 3.54 -17.69
CA PHE A 97 4.20 2.33 -17.67
C PHE A 97 3.59 1.26 -16.77
N VAL A 98 3.38 0.07 -17.32
CA VAL A 98 2.93 -1.12 -16.60
C VAL A 98 3.99 -2.20 -16.76
N PRO A 99 4.76 -2.51 -15.69
CA PRO A 99 5.78 -3.55 -15.74
C PRO A 99 5.19 -4.93 -16.00
N THR A 100 5.95 -5.77 -16.73
CA THR A 100 5.66 -7.19 -16.95
C THR A 100 6.45 -8.11 -16.02
N TYR A 101 7.05 -7.56 -14.98
CA TYR A 101 7.91 -8.26 -14.02
C TYR A 101 7.81 -7.61 -12.63
N GLU A 102 8.16 -8.41 -11.61
CA GLU A 102 8.31 -7.94 -10.24
C GLU A 102 9.74 -7.46 -9.97
N SER A 103 9.89 -6.39 -9.17
CA SER A 103 11.18 -6.11 -8.54
C SER A 103 11.47 -7.17 -7.47
N THR A 104 12.73 -7.38 -7.13
CA THR A 104 13.12 -8.31 -6.05
C THR A 104 12.41 -7.99 -4.74
N VAL A 105 12.22 -6.71 -4.43
CA VAL A 105 11.52 -6.27 -3.21
C VAL A 105 10.05 -6.69 -3.23
N THR A 106 9.34 -6.42 -4.33
CA THR A 106 7.93 -6.80 -4.45
C THR A 106 7.75 -8.31 -4.49
N GLN A 107 8.65 -9.04 -5.16
CA GLN A 107 8.62 -10.49 -5.16
C GLN A 107 8.76 -11.06 -3.74
N ASN A 108 9.71 -10.56 -2.96
CA ASN A 108 9.87 -10.98 -1.56
C ASN A 108 8.61 -10.71 -0.71
N CYS A 109 7.94 -9.58 -0.94
CA CYS A 109 6.67 -9.27 -0.28
C CYS A 109 5.56 -10.27 -0.67
N ILE A 110 5.46 -10.62 -1.96
CA ILE A 110 4.49 -11.61 -2.48
C ILE A 110 4.79 -13.00 -1.93
N ASP A 111 6.07 -13.38 -1.86
CA ASP A 111 6.50 -14.67 -1.33
C ASP A 111 6.23 -14.80 0.18
N ALA A 112 6.28 -13.68 0.90
CA ALA A 112 5.85 -13.61 2.30
C ALA A 112 4.31 -13.58 2.46
N GLY A 113 3.55 -13.41 1.37
CA GLY A 113 2.08 -13.37 1.39
C GLY A 113 1.48 -12.00 1.70
N LEU A 114 2.27 -10.94 1.64
CA LEU A 114 1.76 -9.58 1.85
C LEU A 114 0.86 -9.15 0.67
N ILE A 115 -0.16 -8.34 0.97
CA ILE A 115 -1.16 -7.89 0.00
C ILE A 115 -0.84 -6.47 -0.45
N ASN A 116 -0.54 -6.27 -1.73
CA ASN A 116 -0.25 -4.96 -2.28
C ASN A 116 -1.53 -4.14 -2.50
N LEU A 117 -1.70 -3.04 -1.75
CA LEU A 117 -2.83 -2.11 -1.87
C LEU A 117 -2.68 -1.14 -3.05
N GLY A 118 -1.46 -0.97 -3.55
CA GLY A 118 -1.15 -0.03 -4.61
C GLY A 118 0.21 0.64 -4.46
N LYS A 119 0.41 1.71 -5.24
CA LYS A 119 1.70 2.38 -5.43
C LYS A 119 1.70 3.74 -4.73
N LEU A 120 2.58 3.86 -3.74
CA LEU A 120 2.71 5.06 -2.91
C LEU A 120 3.46 6.16 -3.66
N ASN A 121 2.94 7.38 -3.56
CA ASN A 121 3.54 8.59 -4.10
C ASN A 121 4.94 8.85 -3.49
N CYS A 122 5.83 9.42 -4.27
CA CYS A 122 7.19 9.77 -3.85
C CYS A 122 7.70 10.97 -4.68
N ASP A 123 8.88 11.48 -4.37
CA ASP A 123 9.58 12.38 -5.27
C ASP A 123 9.88 11.70 -6.62
N GLU A 124 9.90 12.46 -7.71
CA GLU A 124 10.17 11.95 -9.06
C GLU A 124 11.48 11.17 -9.07
N PHE A 125 11.43 9.92 -9.55
CA PHE A 125 12.52 8.93 -9.53
C PHE A 125 13.15 8.72 -8.14
N ALA A 126 12.41 9.00 -7.06
CA ALA A 126 12.89 8.94 -5.67
C ALA A 126 14.07 9.89 -5.38
N MET A 127 14.26 10.93 -6.18
CA MET A 127 15.33 11.94 -6.01
C MET A 127 14.81 13.14 -5.23
N GLY A 128 14.59 12.95 -3.94
CA GLY A 128 14.14 13.99 -3.02
C GLY A 128 13.77 13.43 -1.66
N SER A 129 13.40 14.32 -0.73
CA SER A 129 13.02 13.96 0.64
C SER A 129 11.75 14.64 1.13
N THR A 130 11.07 15.39 0.26
CA THR A 130 9.92 16.22 0.66
C THR A 130 8.68 15.99 -0.20
N ASN A 131 8.73 15.06 -1.15
CA ASN A 131 7.66 14.75 -2.11
C ASN A 131 7.15 15.98 -2.88
N LYS A 132 8.02 16.99 -3.16
CA LYS A 132 7.65 18.20 -3.89
C LYS A 132 7.78 18.08 -5.40
N THR A 133 8.50 17.07 -5.88
CA THR A 133 8.83 16.89 -7.30
C THR A 133 7.95 15.88 -8.00
N SER A 134 6.98 15.25 -7.31
CA SER A 134 6.05 14.31 -7.90
C SER A 134 5.22 14.98 -9.00
N TYR A 135 5.15 14.33 -10.17
CA TYR A 135 4.24 14.73 -11.25
C TYR A 135 2.75 14.72 -10.84
N PHE A 136 2.39 13.87 -9.90
CA PHE A 136 1.01 13.73 -9.39
C PHE A 136 0.69 14.69 -8.24
N GLY A 137 1.60 15.60 -7.91
CA GLY A 137 1.47 16.51 -6.78
C GLY A 137 2.03 15.93 -5.47
N SER A 138 2.18 16.81 -4.49
CA SER A 138 2.73 16.43 -3.18
C SER A 138 1.70 15.65 -2.34
N VAL A 139 2.19 14.75 -1.52
CA VAL A 139 1.41 14.16 -0.43
C VAL A 139 1.13 15.24 0.63
N ILE A 140 -0.03 15.19 1.27
CA ILE A 140 -0.39 16.07 2.38
C ILE A 140 -0.21 15.31 3.69
N ASN A 141 0.60 15.84 4.60
CA ASN A 141 0.73 15.29 5.94
C ASN A 141 -0.60 15.51 6.70
N PRO A 142 -1.26 14.46 7.21
CA PRO A 142 -2.52 14.60 7.95
C PRO A 142 -2.34 15.25 9.33
N TRP A 143 -1.12 15.27 9.87
CA TRP A 143 -0.83 15.96 11.12
C TRP A 143 -0.72 17.46 10.87
N GLN A 144 -1.52 18.23 11.59
CA GLN A 144 -1.49 19.70 11.53
C GLN A 144 -1.13 20.25 12.89
N SER A 145 -0.31 21.30 12.91
CA SER A 145 -0.05 22.06 14.14
C SER A 145 -1.28 22.90 14.47
N SER A 146 -1.73 22.86 15.71
CA SER A 146 -2.78 23.77 16.23
C SER A 146 -2.37 25.25 16.22
N GLN A 147 -1.10 25.55 15.96
CA GLN A 147 -0.52 26.91 16.00
C GLN A 147 -0.20 27.47 14.61
N SER A 148 -0.44 26.73 13.54
CA SER A 148 -0.05 27.16 12.18
C SER A 148 -0.97 26.56 11.13
N ASP A 149 -1.43 27.37 10.21
CA ASP A 149 -2.14 26.95 8.97
C ASP A 149 -1.18 26.35 7.92
N ALA A 150 0.11 26.28 8.22
CA ALA A 150 1.10 25.74 7.29
C ALA A 150 0.92 24.22 7.15
N LYS A 151 0.72 23.76 5.93
CA LYS A 151 0.73 22.32 5.61
C LYS A 151 2.13 21.78 5.87
N LEU A 152 2.22 20.80 6.76
CA LEU A 152 3.48 20.09 7.00
C LEU A 152 3.87 19.28 5.77
N VAL A 153 5.17 19.23 5.47
CA VAL A 153 5.67 18.32 4.44
C VAL A 153 5.48 16.88 4.88
N PRO A 154 5.17 15.96 3.95
CA PRO A 154 5.25 14.53 4.25
C PRO A 154 6.69 14.20 4.56
N GLY A 155 6.97 13.62 5.69
CA GLY A 155 8.32 13.24 6.08
C GLY A 155 8.81 12.03 5.33
#